data_faf5a3aa56c150dfe78162da6bc4b8ad
#
_entry.id   faf5a3aa56c150dfe78162da6bc4b8ad
#
_cell.length_a   1.000
_cell.length_b   1.000
_cell.length_c   1.000
_cell.angle_alpha   90.00
_cell.angle_beta   90.00
_cell.angle_gamma   90.00
#
_symmetry.space_group_name_H-M   'P 1'
#
loop_
_entity.id
_entity.type
_entity.pdbx_description
1 polymer ?
#
loop_
_entity_poly.entity_id
_entity_poly.type
_entity_poly.pdbx_seq_one_letter_code
_entity_poly.pdbx_strand_id
1 'polypeptide(L)'
;MDFTEKTIQKDYKFRGRIMTVRVDQAELPNGKPCVREVCEHLGGVGVLPIDENGMVTLVRQFRYPYGETILEIPAGKMDHGPENAEACGRRELEEETGLSAEQMIPLGEIWPSPGFMDERLFLFCAKGLTQGETHPDEDEFVERVRMPFAELCELVRTGAIKDAKTVAAVGKVLLLGLAGDAGCAEV
;
A
#
# COMPACT_ATOMS: atom_id res chain seq x y z
N MET A 1 -21.53 -15.28 -18.99
CA MET A 1 -22.01 -13.90 -19.24
C MET A 1 -20.77 -13.05 -19.37
N ASP A 2 -20.64 -12.26 -20.42
CA ASP A 2 -19.55 -11.28 -20.57
C ASP A 2 -19.96 -9.99 -19.84
N PHE A 3 -19.10 -9.49 -18.95
CA PHE A 3 -19.30 -8.25 -18.19
C PHE A 3 -18.45 -7.10 -18.71
N THR A 4 -17.74 -7.31 -19.84
CA THR A 4 -16.82 -6.33 -20.38
C THR A 4 -17.57 -5.08 -20.85
N GLU A 5 -17.15 -3.93 -20.37
CA GLU A 5 -17.59 -2.62 -20.85
C GLU A 5 -16.59 -2.11 -21.89
N LYS A 6 -17.08 -1.53 -22.96
CA LYS A 6 -16.26 -1.03 -24.05
C LYS A 6 -16.07 0.49 -23.94
N THR A 7 -14.83 0.92 -23.75
CA THR A 7 -14.51 2.36 -23.82
C THR A 7 -14.70 2.89 -25.24
N ILE A 8 -15.53 3.90 -25.40
CA ILE A 8 -15.81 4.59 -26.68
C ILE A 8 -14.91 5.81 -26.82
N GLN A 9 -14.82 6.64 -25.75
CA GLN A 9 -14.03 7.86 -25.76
C GLN A 9 -13.52 8.14 -24.35
N LYS A 10 -12.24 8.56 -24.25
CA LYS A 10 -11.63 9.08 -23.03
C LYS A 10 -11.63 10.60 -23.05
N ASP A 11 -12.10 11.25 -21.99
CA ASP A 11 -12.12 12.70 -21.85
C ASP A 11 -11.43 13.10 -20.54
N TYR A 12 -10.22 13.60 -20.64
CA TYR A 12 -9.38 13.99 -19.51
C TYR A 12 -9.79 15.35 -18.96
N LYS A 13 -10.21 15.39 -17.69
CA LYS A 13 -10.71 16.58 -17.00
C LYS A 13 -9.67 17.27 -16.13
N PHE A 14 -8.72 16.50 -15.58
CA PHE A 14 -7.66 17.03 -14.71
C PHE A 14 -6.38 16.21 -14.87
N ARG A 15 -5.23 16.88 -14.87
CA ARG A 15 -3.90 16.24 -14.86
C ARG A 15 -3.06 16.88 -13.75
N GLY A 16 -2.89 16.15 -12.63
CA GLY A 16 -2.09 16.56 -11.49
C GLY A 16 -0.75 15.83 -11.43
N ARG A 17 0.01 16.08 -10.38
CA ARG A 17 1.27 15.36 -10.10
C ARG A 17 1.03 13.92 -9.64
N ILE A 18 -0.04 13.69 -8.86
CA ILE A 18 -0.32 12.40 -8.21
C ILE A 18 -1.35 11.61 -9.02
N MET A 19 -2.37 12.27 -9.53
CA MET A 19 -3.48 11.62 -10.22
C MET A 19 -3.91 12.36 -11.47
N THR A 20 -4.50 11.62 -12.40
CA THR A 20 -5.20 12.14 -13.57
C THR A 20 -6.65 11.70 -13.51
N VAL A 21 -7.60 12.63 -13.72
CA VAL A 21 -9.03 12.33 -13.73
C VAL A 21 -9.59 12.43 -15.14
N ARG A 22 -10.32 11.40 -15.57
CA ARG A 22 -11.02 11.36 -16.85
C ARG A 22 -12.48 10.92 -16.68
N VAL A 23 -13.33 11.33 -17.63
CA VAL A 23 -14.74 10.97 -17.71
C VAL A 23 -14.97 10.28 -19.04
N ASP A 24 -15.08 8.97 -19.03
CA ASP A 24 -15.16 8.17 -20.25
C ASP A 24 -16.61 7.96 -20.69
N GLN A 25 -16.82 8.02 -22.02
CA GLN A 25 -18.01 7.45 -22.64
C GLN A 25 -17.76 5.95 -22.85
N ALA A 26 -18.64 5.11 -22.37
CA ALA A 26 -18.51 3.67 -22.48
C ALA A 26 -19.84 3.02 -22.91
N GLU A 27 -19.76 1.77 -23.33
CA GLU A 27 -20.90 0.92 -23.68
C GLU A 27 -20.96 -0.27 -22.72
N LEU A 28 -22.12 -0.47 -22.12
CA LEU A 28 -22.41 -1.61 -21.26
C LEU A 28 -22.48 -2.93 -22.07
N PRO A 29 -22.37 -4.10 -21.43
CA PRO A 29 -22.51 -5.41 -22.10
C PRO A 29 -23.83 -5.60 -22.85
N ASN A 30 -24.86 -4.84 -22.51
CA ASN A 30 -26.17 -4.87 -23.19
C ASN A 30 -26.30 -3.83 -24.32
N GLY A 31 -25.20 -3.17 -24.73
CA GLY A 31 -25.16 -2.17 -25.79
C GLY A 31 -25.63 -0.77 -25.39
N LYS A 32 -26.01 -0.55 -24.14
CA LYS A 32 -26.45 0.79 -23.69
C LYS A 32 -25.26 1.68 -23.38
N PRO A 33 -25.34 3.00 -23.73
CA PRO A 33 -24.30 3.94 -23.35
C PRO A 33 -24.27 4.18 -21.83
N CYS A 34 -23.07 4.42 -21.29
CA CYS A 34 -22.86 4.82 -19.91
C CYS A 34 -21.67 5.78 -19.80
N VAL A 35 -21.49 6.36 -18.61
CA VAL A 35 -20.37 7.22 -18.27
C VAL A 35 -19.58 6.56 -17.15
N ARG A 36 -18.24 6.66 -17.20
CA ARG A 36 -17.32 6.18 -16.16
C ARG A 36 -16.37 7.29 -15.77
N GLU A 37 -16.33 7.61 -14.48
CA GLU A 37 -15.31 8.49 -13.90
C GLU A 37 -14.14 7.62 -13.43
N VAL A 38 -12.94 7.99 -13.87
CA VAL A 38 -11.73 7.21 -13.59
C VAL A 38 -10.63 8.13 -13.08
N CYS A 39 -10.03 7.73 -11.95
CA CYS A 39 -8.81 8.31 -11.41
C CYS A 39 -7.63 7.40 -11.78
N GLU A 40 -6.78 7.86 -12.69
CA GLU A 40 -5.53 7.16 -13.05
C GLU A 40 -4.44 7.52 -12.03
N HIS A 41 -3.75 6.50 -11.51
CA HIS A 41 -2.68 6.63 -10.52
C HIS A 41 -1.47 5.75 -10.87
N LEU A 42 -0.26 6.20 -10.54
CA LEU A 42 0.98 5.47 -10.87
C LEU A 42 1.12 4.14 -10.10
N GLY A 43 0.31 3.95 -9.06
CA GLY A 43 0.45 2.82 -8.16
C GLY A 43 1.53 3.04 -7.11
N GLY A 44 1.72 2.05 -6.26
CA GLY A 44 2.66 2.14 -5.15
C GLY A 44 3.02 0.78 -4.58
N VAL A 45 3.81 0.84 -3.53
CA VAL A 45 4.28 -0.33 -2.79
C VAL A 45 4.05 -0.11 -1.29
N GLY A 46 3.78 -1.18 -0.56
CA GLY A 46 3.77 -1.19 0.91
C GLY A 46 4.59 -2.36 1.44
N VAL A 47 5.36 -2.12 2.49
CA VAL A 47 6.25 -3.11 3.08
C VAL A 47 5.94 -3.28 4.55
N LEU A 48 5.65 -4.51 5.00
CA LEU A 48 5.53 -4.85 6.41
C LEU A 48 6.85 -5.51 6.89
N PRO A 49 7.75 -4.76 7.56
CA PRO A 49 8.98 -5.32 8.09
C PRO A 49 8.69 -6.02 9.42
N ILE A 50 9.14 -7.27 9.55
CA ILE A 50 9.02 -8.08 10.77
C ILE A 50 10.38 -8.68 11.09
N ASP A 51 10.94 -8.35 12.27
CA ASP A 51 12.21 -8.90 12.72
C ASP A 51 12.06 -10.31 13.33
N GLU A 52 13.21 -10.91 13.71
CA GLU A 52 13.28 -12.25 14.31
C GLU A 52 12.61 -12.36 15.68
N ASN A 53 12.39 -11.23 16.36
CA ASN A 53 11.69 -11.16 17.65
C ASN A 53 10.18 -10.92 17.49
N GLY A 54 9.67 -10.90 16.23
CA GLY A 54 8.27 -10.62 15.94
C GLY A 54 7.87 -9.17 16.14
N MET A 55 8.86 -8.24 16.17
CA MET A 55 8.58 -6.81 16.19
C MET A 55 8.39 -6.29 14.76
N VAL A 56 7.43 -5.41 14.59
CA VAL A 56 7.16 -4.67 13.34
C VAL A 56 7.61 -3.22 13.47
N THR A 57 8.02 -2.65 12.35
CA THR A 57 8.29 -1.22 12.24
C THR A 57 7.27 -0.59 11.32
N LEU A 58 6.56 0.39 11.84
CA LEU A 58 5.54 1.17 11.16
C LEU A 58 5.97 2.62 11.09
N VAL A 59 5.23 3.41 10.32
CA VAL A 59 5.41 4.85 10.21
C VAL A 59 4.13 5.58 10.63
N ARG A 60 4.30 6.73 11.29
CA ARG A 60 3.21 7.64 11.61
C ARG A 60 3.36 8.86 10.73
N GLN A 61 2.34 9.14 9.92
CA GLN A 61 2.35 10.21 8.93
C GLN A 61 1.01 10.93 8.89
N PHE A 62 1.02 12.24 8.64
CA PHE A 62 -0.19 13.02 8.41
C PHE A 62 -0.73 12.76 7.01
N ARG A 63 -1.98 12.35 6.92
CA ARG A 63 -2.68 12.13 5.64
C ARG A 63 -3.67 13.27 5.38
N TYR A 64 -3.23 14.24 4.59
CA TYR A 64 -3.98 15.45 4.28
C TYR A 64 -5.45 15.21 3.86
N PRO A 65 -5.80 14.22 3.01
CA PRO A 65 -7.19 13.97 2.62
C PRO A 65 -8.12 13.62 3.78
N TYR A 66 -7.58 13.06 4.86
CA TYR A 66 -8.35 12.70 6.07
C TYR A 66 -8.20 13.73 7.19
N GLY A 67 -7.22 14.65 7.10
CA GLY A 67 -6.90 15.59 8.17
C GLY A 67 -6.42 14.93 9.46
N GLU A 68 -5.91 13.69 9.37
CA GLU A 68 -5.50 12.87 10.51
C GLU A 68 -4.06 12.38 10.36
N THR A 69 -3.37 12.25 11.49
CA THR A 69 -2.11 11.50 11.58
C THR A 69 -2.45 10.03 11.82
N ILE A 70 -2.04 9.16 10.90
CA ILE A 70 -2.33 7.73 10.96
C ILE A 70 -1.06 6.90 11.12
N LEU A 71 -1.23 5.67 11.60
CA LEU A 71 -0.20 4.66 11.70
C LEU A 71 -0.37 3.67 10.54
N GLU A 72 0.70 3.44 9.78
CA GLU A 72 0.67 2.63 8.58
C GLU A 72 2.01 1.90 8.33
N ILE A 73 2.04 0.93 7.44
CA ILE A 73 3.29 0.32 6.98
C ILE A 73 4.06 1.31 6.09
N PRO A 74 5.42 1.28 6.08
CA PRO A 74 6.24 1.98 5.12
C PRO A 74 5.75 1.79 3.70
N ALA A 75 5.62 2.88 2.94
CA ALA A 75 5.01 2.82 1.61
C ALA A 75 5.31 4.05 0.75
N GLY A 76 5.50 3.83 -0.54
CA GLY A 76 5.69 4.93 -1.48
C GLY A 76 5.21 4.65 -2.88
N LYS A 77 5.40 5.63 -3.77
CA LYS A 77 4.93 5.61 -5.15
C LYS A 77 5.96 5.01 -6.09
N MET A 78 5.47 4.36 -7.12
CA MET A 78 6.31 3.84 -8.22
C MET A 78 6.55 4.94 -9.27
N ASP A 79 7.22 6.03 -8.90
CA ASP A 79 7.42 7.22 -9.73
C ASP A 79 8.91 7.49 -10.11
N HIS A 80 9.86 6.67 -9.63
CA HIS A 80 11.30 6.81 -9.87
C HIS A 80 11.78 6.12 -11.17
N GLY A 81 10.94 6.07 -12.21
CA GLY A 81 11.31 5.52 -13.52
C GLY A 81 11.09 3.99 -13.61
N PRO A 82 11.98 3.23 -14.29
CA PRO A 82 11.72 1.83 -14.63
C PRO A 82 12.04 0.84 -13.48
N GLU A 83 11.91 1.25 -12.21
CA GLU A 83 12.08 0.34 -11.09
C GLU A 83 10.89 -0.64 -10.99
N ASN A 84 11.17 -1.87 -10.53
CA ASN A 84 10.11 -2.81 -10.22
C ASN A 84 9.59 -2.59 -8.79
N ALA A 85 8.44 -3.18 -8.46
CA ALA A 85 7.80 -3.01 -7.16
C ALA A 85 8.68 -3.44 -5.97
N GLU A 86 9.53 -4.48 -6.14
CA GLU A 86 10.44 -4.90 -5.08
C GLU A 86 11.55 -3.85 -4.85
N ALA A 87 12.14 -3.32 -5.91
CA ALA A 87 13.18 -2.28 -5.80
C ALA A 87 12.61 -1.01 -5.15
N CYS A 88 11.41 -0.59 -5.57
CA CYS A 88 10.68 0.51 -4.94
C CYS A 88 10.44 0.24 -3.44
N GLY A 89 9.96 -0.96 -3.09
CA GLY A 89 9.72 -1.31 -1.69
C GLY A 89 10.97 -1.32 -0.81
N ARG A 90 12.11 -1.73 -1.37
CA ARG A 90 13.41 -1.68 -0.66
C ARG A 90 13.85 -0.24 -0.41
N ARG A 91 13.73 0.62 -1.41
CA ARG A 91 14.06 2.05 -1.32
C ARG A 91 13.20 2.75 -0.26
N GLU A 92 11.87 2.61 -0.34
CA GLU A 92 10.94 3.23 0.60
C GLU A 92 11.14 2.72 2.04
N LEU A 93 11.38 1.42 2.22
CA LEU A 93 11.69 0.86 3.52
C LEU A 93 12.94 1.51 4.14
N GLU A 94 13.99 1.72 3.34
CA GLU A 94 15.23 2.34 3.79
C GLU A 94 15.05 3.83 4.06
N GLU A 95 14.42 4.57 3.17
CA GLU A 95 14.16 6.02 3.28
C GLU A 95 13.36 6.35 4.54
N GLU A 96 12.20 5.72 4.73
CA GLU A 96 11.29 6.01 5.85
C GLU A 96 11.74 5.41 7.19
N THR A 97 12.43 4.27 7.18
CA THR A 97 12.75 3.55 8.43
C THR A 97 14.23 3.31 8.70
N GLY A 98 15.10 3.49 7.71
CA GLY A 98 16.50 3.11 7.78
C GLY A 98 16.72 1.59 7.78
N LEU A 99 15.69 0.79 7.52
CA LEU A 99 15.81 -0.67 7.50
C LEU A 99 16.14 -1.16 6.10
N SER A 100 17.17 -2.00 5.99
CA SER A 100 17.37 -2.87 4.83
C SER A 100 16.92 -4.29 5.15
N ALA A 101 16.53 -5.06 4.14
CA ALA A 101 16.01 -6.41 4.30
C ALA A 101 16.76 -7.41 3.42
N GLU A 102 17.09 -8.58 3.97
CA GLU A 102 17.63 -9.68 3.17
C GLU A 102 16.57 -10.26 2.22
N GLN A 103 15.34 -10.35 2.69
CA GLN A 103 14.23 -10.97 1.95
C GLN A 103 13.05 -10.02 1.84
N MET A 104 12.55 -9.87 0.60
CA MET A 104 11.27 -9.22 0.29
C MET A 104 10.30 -10.31 -0.18
N ILE A 105 9.44 -10.76 0.71
CA ILE A 105 8.47 -11.82 0.44
C ILE A 105 7.21 -11.18 -0.14
N PRO A 106 6.84 -11.47 -1.40
CA PRO A 106 5.67 -10.85 -2.01
C PRO A 106 4.37 -11.33 -1.34
N LEU A 107 3.56 -10.39 -0.91
CA LEU A 107 2.21 -10.63 -0.40
C LEU A 107 1.15 -10.49 -1.50
N GLY A 108 1.56 -10.10 -2.70
CA GLY A 108 0.70 -9.87 -3.87
C GLY A 108 0.24 -8.43 -3.98
N GLU A 109 -0.71 -8.22 -4.86
CA GLU A 109 -1.26 -6.92 -5.24
C GLU A 109 -2.64 -6.72 -4.61
N ILE A 110 -2.97 -5.47 -4.28
CA ILE A 110 -4.33 -5.05 -3.91
C ILE A 110 -4.76 -3.84 -4.75
N TRP A 111 -6.06 -3.65 -4.91
CA TRP A 111 -6.69 -2.51 -5.54
C TRP A 111 -7.52 -1.75 -4.51
N PRO A 112 -7.06 -0.60 -4.02
CA PRO A 112 -7.72 0.09 -2.90
C PRO A 112 -9.15 0.56 -3.21
N SER A 113 -9.39 1.01 -4.45
CA SER A 113 -10.69 1.56 -4.84
C SER A 113 -11.07 1.20 -6.28
N PRO A 114 -11.28 -0.09 -6.61
CA PRO A 114 -11.46 -0.58 -7.99
C PRO A 114 -12.73 -0.05 -8.67
N GLY A 115 -13.62 0.63 -7.95
CA GLY A 115 -14.84 1.21 -8.51
C GLY A 115 -14.61 2.48 -9.35
N PHE A 116 -13.50 3.20 -9.13
CA PHE A 116 -13.21 4.44 -9.85
C PHE A 116 -11.71 4.76 -10.00
N MET A 117 -10.82 4.02 -9.37
CA MET A 117 -9.38 4.25 -9.40
C MET A 117 -8.67 3.01 -9.95
N ASP A 118 -7.63 3.20 -10.75
CA ASP A 118 -6.81 2.13 -11.31
C ASP A 118 -5.51 1.89 -10.53
N GLU A 119 -5.41 2.45 -9.33
CA GLU A 119 -4.26 2.26 -8.45
C GLU A 119 -4.03 0.78 -8.13
N ARG A 120 -2.77 0.36 -8.27
CA ARG A 120 -2.28 -0.96 -7.90
C ARG A 120 -1.25 -0.80 -6.78
N LEU A 121 -1.46 -1.46 -5.65
CA LEU A 121 -0.52 -1.48 -4.54
C LEU A 121 0.09 -2.87 -4.41
N PHE A 122 1.41 -2.95 -4.55
CA PHE A 122 2.17 -4.18 -4.35
C PHE A 122 2.61 -4.27 -2.89
N LEU A 123 2.33 -5.40 -2.24
CA LEU A 123 2.62 -5.60 -0.83
C LEU A 123 3.74 -6.63 -0.64
N PHE A 124 4.63 -6.35 0.32
CA PHE A 124 5.73 -7.22 0.71
C PHE A 124 5.79 -7.38 2.23
N CYS A 125 6.28 -8.54 2.67
CA CYS A 125 6.79 -8.74 4.02
C CYS A 125 8.32 -8.73 3.95
N ALA A 126 8.97 -7.87 4.72
CA ALA A 126 10.42 -7.80 4.78
C ALA A 126 10.97 -8.56 5.98
N LYS A 127 11.99 -9.38 5.76
CA LYS A 127 12.67 -10.22 6.76
C LYS A 127 14.19 -10.08 6.67
N GLY A 128 14.92 -10.52 7.74
CA GLY A 128 16.36 -10.37 7.82
C GLY A 128 16.75 -8.89 7.85
N LEU A 129 16.16 -8.15 8.80
CA LEU A 129 16.26 -6.71 8.87
C LEU A 129 17.60 -6.25 9.45
N THR A 130 18.22 -5.27 8.81
CA THR A 130 19.42 -4.58 9.29
C THR A 130 19.12 -3.10 9.44
N GLN A 131 19.49 -2.49 10.58
CA GLN A 131 19.26 -1.08 10.83
C GLN A 131 20.41 -0.24 10.25
N GLY A 132 20.09 0.72 9.43
CA GLY A 132 20.92 1.79 8.92
C GLY A 132 20.40 3.17 9.32
N GLU A 133 20.79 4.20 8.57
CA GLU A 133 20.32 5.59 8.73
C GLU A 133 19.04 5.81 7.90
N THR A 134 18.19 6.75 8.34
CA THR A 134 17.01 7.18 7.59
C THR A 134 17.35 8.33 6.67
N HIS A 135 16.76 8.35 5.49
CA HIS A 135 16.94 9.42 4.50
C HIS A 135 15.57 9.84 3.91
N PRO A 136 14.62 10.32 4.76
CA PRO A 136 13.32 10.75 4.26
C PRO A 136 13.49 11.96 3.33
N ASP A 137 12.55 12.12 2.39
CA ASP A 137 12.50 13.30 1.53
C ASP A 137 12.27 14.57 2.36
N GLU A 138 12.73 15.73 1.87
CA GLU A 138 12.70 17.01 2.61
C GLU A 138 11.27 17.45 3.02
N ASP A 139 10.25 16.99 2.31
CA ASP A 139 8.83 17.27 2.55
C ASP A 139 8.09 16.12 3.26
N GLU A 140 8.79 15.05 3.66
CA GLU A 140 8.23 13.90 4.38
C GLU A 140 8.52 13.96 5.88
N PHE A 141 7.45 14.19 6.65
CA PHE A 141 7.49 14.19 8.12
C PHE A 141 6.94 12.86 8.64
N VAL A 142 7.84 11.90 8.84
CA VAL A 142 7.52 10.52 9.21
C VAL A 142 8.13 10.18 10.57
N GLU A 143 7.34 9.62 11.49
CA GLU A 143 7.80 9.10 12.78
C GLU A 143 7.79 7.57 12.75
N ARG A 144 8.91 6.93 13.06
CA ARG A 144 8.98 5.46 13.19
C ARG A 144 8.33 5.00 14.49
N VAL A 145 7.51 3.96 14.39
CA VAL A 145 6.88 3.31 15.54
C VAL A 145 7.17 1.83 15.49
N ARG A 146 7.77 1.29 16.56
CA ARG A 146 8.07 -0.15 16.67
C ARG A 146 7.18 -0.78 17.72
N MET A 147 6.56 -1.91 17.40
CA MET A 147 5.67 -2.64 18.30
C MET A 147 5.68 -4.14 18.01
N PRO A 148 5.18 -5.00 18.94
CA PRO A 148 4.94 -6.40 18.64
C PRO A 148 3.92 -6.58 17.50
N PHE A 149 4.12 -7.58 16.63
CA PHE A 149 3.15 -7.89 15.57
C PHE A 149 1.76 -8.21 16.12
N ALA A 150 1.69 -8.87 17.30
CA ALA A 150 0.43 -9.14 17.99
C ALA A 150 -0.34 -7.86 18.38
N GLU A 151 0.36 -6.79 18.77
CA GLU A 151 -0.25 -5.48 19.06
C GLU A 151 -0.81 -4.85 17.77
N LEU A 152 -0.06 -4.92 16.66
CA LEU A 152 -0.56 -4.46 15.35
C LEU A 152 -1.81 -5.23 14.93
N CYS A 153 -1.85 -6.54 15.11
CA CYS A 153 -3.04 -7.35 14.85
C CYS A 153 -4.24 -6.87 15.67
N GLU A 154 -4.05 -6.54 16.94
CA GLU A 154 -5.12 -6.01 17.79
C GLU A 154 -5.60 -4.63 17.33
N LEU A 155 -4.69 -3.74 16.92
CA LEU A 155 -5.06 -2.45 16.36
C LEU A 155 -5.86 -2.60 15.05
N VAL A 156 -5.54 -3.58 14.22
CA VAL A 156 -6.32 -3.91 13.01
C VAL A 156 -7.68 -4.49 13.40
N ARG A 157 -7.72 -5.45 14.33
CA ARG A 157 -8.95 -6.13 14.79
C ARG A 157 -9.96 -5.14 15.38
N THR A 158 -9.50 -4.14 16.13
CA THR A 158 -10.34 -3.11 16.76
C THR A 158 -10.71 -1.97 15.81
N GLY A 159 -10.14 -1.91 14.60
CA GLY A 159 -10.36 -0.82 13.64
C GLY A 159 -9.61 0.47 13.99
N ALA A 160 -8.64 0.44 14.90
CA ALA A 160 -7.75 1.56 15.17
C ALA A 160 -6.85 1.85 13.96
N ILE A 161 -6.37 0.81 13.27
CA ILE A 161 -5.75 0.91 11.95
C ILE A 161 -6.84 0.88 10.90
N LYS A 162 -6.93 1.94 10.09
CA LYS A 162 -7.90 2.09 9.00
C LYS A 162 -7.25 2.03 7.60
N ASP A 163 -5.94 2.14 7.54
CA ASP A 163 -5.20 2.14 6.28
C ASP A 163 -5.29 0.78 5.58
N ALA A 164 -5.84 0.76 4.36
CA ALA A 164 -6.17 -0.46 3.63
C ALA A 164 -4.95 -1.34 3.35
N LYS A 165 -3.79 -0.74 2.98
CA LYS A 165 -2.56 -1.50 2.69
C LYS A 165 -2.02 -2.19 3.94
N THR A 166 -2.06 -1.52 5.10
CA THR A 166 -1.64 -2.08 6.39
C THR A 166 -2.54 -3.23 6.81
N VAL A 167 -3.87 -3.03 6.77
CA VAL A 167 -4.86 -4.09 7.07
C VAL A 167 -4.65 -5.30 6.17
N ALA A 168 -4.47 -5.08 4.86
CA ALA A 168 -4.26 -6.17 3.90
C ALA A 168 -2.94 -6.90 4.13
N ALA A 169 -1.84 -6.17 4.41
CA ALA A 169 -0.54 -6.76 4.68
C ALA A 169 -0.56 -7.64 5.93
N VAL A 170 -1.16 -7.14 7.03
CA VAL A 170 -1.33 -7.91 8.28
C VAL A 170 -2.15 -9.19 8.02
N GLY A 171 -3.29 -9.07 7.34
CA GLY A 171 -4.12 -10.24 7.01
C GLY A 171 -3.38 -11.27 6.17
N LYS A 172 -2.61 -10.83 5.15
CA LYS A 172 -1.82 -11.74 4.31
C LYS A 172 -0.67 -12.41 5.06
N VAL A 173 0.02 -11.68 5.94
CA VAL A 173 1.08 -12.24 6.80
C VAL A 173 0.54 -13.32 7.71
N LEU A 174 -0.63 -13.11 8.32
CA LEU A 174 -1.32 -14.12 9.13
C LEU A 174 -1.71 -15.35 8.31
N LEU A 175 -2.38 -15.17 7.17
CA LEU A 175 -2.83 -16.25 6.30
C LEU A 175 -1.68 -17.10 5.72
N LEU A 176 -0.51 -16.49 5.51
CA LEU A 176 0.69 -17.15 4.99
C LEU A 176 1.61 -17.70 6.10
N GLY A 177 1.27 -17.51 7.38
CA GLY A 177 2.08 -17.98 8.51
C GLY A 177 3.45 -17.29 8.60
N LEU A 178 3.62 -16.09 8.06
CA LEU A 178 4.90 -15.39 7.99
C LEU A 178 5.30 -14.71 9.32
N ALA A 179 4.38 -14.62 10.28
CA ALA A 179 4.66 -14.05 11.60
C ALA A 179 5.45 -14.99 12.53
N GLY A 180 5.63 -16.27 12.17
CA GLY A 180 6.21 -17.28 13.06
C GLY A 180 5.39 -17.43 14.34
N ASP A 181 6.07 -17.77 15.46
CA ASP A 181 5.42 -17.92 16.76
C ASP A 181 4.88 -16.59 17.35
N ALA A 182 5.25 -15.45 16.75
CA ALA A 182 4.71 -14.12 17.09
C ALA A 182 3.31 -13.87 16.50
N GLY A 183 2.76 -14.83 15.73
CA GLY A 183 1.38 -14.79 15.25
C GLY A 183 0.40 -14.65 16.38
N CYS A 184 -0.68 -13.90 16.17
CA CYS A 184 -1.76 -13.73 17.17
C CYS A 184 -2.13 -15.08 17.74
N ALA A 185 -2.07 -15.21 19.08
CA ALA A 185 -2.67 -16.33 19.77
C ALA A 185 -4.15 -16.41 19.32
N GLU A 186 -4.52 -17.55 18.75
CA GLU A 186 -5.86 -18.01 18.34
C GLU A 186 -6.93 -16.92 18.21
N VAL A 187 -7.22 -16.54 16.93
CA VAL A 187 -8.45 -15.82 16.57
C VAL A 187 -9.63 -16.79 16.62
#